data_194a2b9397805a4301b89cf9070d3862
#
_entry.id   194a2b9397805a4301b89cf9070d3862
#
_cell.length_a   1.000
_cell.length_b   1.000
_cell.length_c   1.000
_cell.angle_alpha   90.00
_cell.angle_beta   90.00
_cell.angle_gamma   90.00
#
_symmetry.space_group_name_H-M   'P 1'
#
loop_
_entity.id
_entity.type
_entity.pdbx_description
1 polymer ?
#
loop_
_entity_poly.entity_id
_entity_poly.type
_entity_poly.pdbx_seq_one_letter_code
_entity_poly.pdbx_strand_id
1 'polypeptide(L)'
;MWDGFDLPGAVRHELRGFGQTPMPASGGFSHAEDLIARLDGPSALVGASFGGFVCLEAASRRPDLVGELVVLDAPLFDHAWSSEIERFAEHEEELLEQGEFRAAALWNAEFWLEDQSHREFVAEMQERAFELQAESEAEEAQTDSIDLGAIGARTLVAVGELDKPDFHQIAERLAAEIPGATHRVIEGAGHLPALERQQETARLVRGFLHI
;
A
#
# COMPACT_ATOMS: atom_id res chain seq x y z
N MET A 1 5.60 -10.50 0.62
CA MET A 1 4.48 -10.21 -0.28
C MET A 1 4.86 -10.30 -1.76
N TRP A 2 5.93 -9.65 -2.22
CA TRP A 2 6.31 -9.59 -3.65
C TRP A 2 7.20 -10.75 -4.15
N ASP A 3 7.50 -11.78 -3.36
CA ASP A 3 8.50 -12.82 -3.69
C ASP A 3 8.15 -13.69 -4.90
N GLY A 4 6.90 -13.83 -5.24
CA GLY A 4 6.46 -14.53 -6.45
C GLY A 4 6.16 -13.63 -7.66
N PHE A 5 6.33 -12.31 -7.51
CA PHE A 5 6.20 -11.37 -8.60
C PHE A 5 7.50 -11.29 -9.38
N ASP A 6 7.56 -12.04 -10.48
CA ASP A 6 8.66 -11.94 -11.43
C ASP A 6 8.43 -10.74 -12.36
N LEU A 7 8.94 -9.59 -11.95
CA LEU A 7 8.97 -8.36 -12.74
C LEU A 7 10.42 -8.09 -13.15
N PRO A 8 10.81 -8.37 -14.40
CA PRO A 8 12.18 -8.19 -14.86
C PRO A 8 12.69 -6.75 -14.66
N GLY A 9 13.83 -6.62 -13.98
CA GLY A 9 14.44 -5.32 -13.70
C GLY A 9 13.80 -4.53 -12.58
N ALA A 10 12.78 -5.06 -11.89
CA ALA A 10 12.17 -4.38 -10.76
C ALA A 10 13.11 -4.29 -9.55
N VAL A 11 13.07 -3.16 -8.88
CA VAL A 11 13.73 -2.94 -7.59
C VAL A 11 12.65 -2.88 -6.51
N ARG A 12 12.81 -3.67 -5.45
CA ARG A 12 11.93 -3.59 -4.29
C ARG A 12 12.39 -2.46 -3.38
N HIS A 13 11.50 -1.52 -3.17
CA HIS A 13 11.71 -0.45 -2.20
C HIS A 13 11.00 -0.83 -0.90
N GLU A 14 11.77 -0.96 0.18
CA GLU A 14 11.22 -1.15 1.52
C GLU A 14 11.04 0.22 2.17
N LEU A 15 9.84 0.47 2.67
CA LEU A 15 9.51 1.68 3.41
C LEU A 15 10.20 1.67 4.78
N ARG A 16 10.49 2.84 5.35
CA ARG A 16 11.03 2.94 6.71
C ARG A 16 10.06 2.32 7.72
N GLY A 17 10.61 1.64 8.71
CA GLY A 17 9.79 0.91 9.69
C GLY A 17 9.19 -0.39 9.17
N PHE A 18 9.58 -0.85 7.96
CA PHE A 18 9.15 -2.12 7.40
C PHE A 18 10.36 -2.98 6.99
N GLY A 19 10.19 -4.29 7.08
CA GLY A 19 11.21 -5.26 6.66
C GLY A 19 12.54 -5.08 7.39
N GLN A 20 13.57 -4.68 6.65
CA GLN A 20 14.93 -4.43 7.17
C GLN A 20 15.26 -2.94 7.25
N THR A 21 14.37 -2.06 6.78
CA THR A 21 14.63 -0.62 6.73
C THR A 21 14.25 0.03 8.06
N PRO A 22 15.22 0.54 8.85
CA PRO A 22 14.93 1.14 10.15
C PRO A 22 14.17 2.46 10.00
N MET A 23 13.47 2.84 11.06
CA MET A 23 12.97 4.20 11.24
C MET A 23 14.15 5.16 11.54
N PRO A 24 14.03 6.47 11.20
CA PRO A 24 14.92 7.48 11.78
C PRO A 24 14.71 7.51 13.30
N ALA A 25 15.75 7.83 14.06
CA ALA A 25 15.62 7.90 15.52
C ALA A 25 14.70 9.06 15.97
N SER A 26 14.69 10.16 15.22
CA SER A 26 13.86 11.33 15.46
C SER A 26 13.80 12.23 14.23
N GLY A 27 12.95 13.25 14.24
CA GLY A 27 12.82 14.23 13.16
C GLY A 27 11.72 13.87 12.17
N GLY A 28 11.54 14.69 11.14
CA GLY A 28 10.55 14.46 10.08
C GLY A 28 11.10 13.56 8.98
N PHE A 29 10.24 12.73 8.38
CA PHE A 29 10.54 11.98 7.17
C PHE A 29 9.29 11.87 6.27
N SER A 30 9.46 11.43 5.03
CA SER A 30 8.37 11.15 4.10
C SER A 30 8.72 9.93 3.26
N HIS A 31 7.85 8.95 3.28
CA HIS A 31 8.00 7.76 2.42
C HIS A 31 7.98 8.11 0.93
N ALA A 32 7.15 9.08 0.54
CA ALA A 32 7.09 9.53 -0.86
C ALA A 32 8.40 10.20 -1.30
N GLU A 33 9.00 11.05 -0.45
CA GLU A 33 10.30 11.67 -0.75
C GLU A 33 11.43 10.63 -0.83
N ASP A 34 11.42 9.63 0.06
CA ASP A 34 12.37 8.52 0.01
C ASP A 34 12.23 7.71 -1.28
N LEU A 35 11.01 7.46 -1.74
CA LEU A 35 10.74 6.78 -3.02
C LEU A 35 11.20 7.65 -4.20
N ILE A 36 10.81 8.93 -4.24
CA ILE A 36 11.19 9.89 -5.26
C ILE A 36 12.71 9.98 -5.40
N ALA A 37 13.43 10.01 -4.29
CA ALA A 37 14.91 10.07 -4.28
C ALA A 37 15.60 8.84 -4.92
N ARG A 38 14.86 7.75 -5.16
CA ARG A 38 15.36 6.54 -5.84
C ARG A 38 15.11 6.54 -7.34
N LEU A 39 14.32 7.49 -7.85
CA LEU A 39 13.94 7.55 -9.25
C LEU A 39 14.93 8.40 -10.04
N ASP A 40 15.62 7.81 -10.99
CA ASP A 40 16.58 8.51 -11.88
C ASP A 40 15.92 9.05 -13.16
N GLY A 41 14.60 8.81 -13.35
CA GLY A 41 13.81 9.23 -14.51
C GLY A 41 12.45 8.56 -14.53
N PRO A 42 11.66 8.71 -15.61
CA PRO A 42 10.34 8.13 -15.72
C PRO A 42 10.37 6.61 -15.47
N SER A 43 9.73 6.20 -14.40
CA SER A 43 9.73 4.82 -13.89
C SER A 43 8.31 4.28 -13.79
N ALA A 44 8.18 2.95 -13.73
CA ALA A 44 6.93 2.30 -13.36
C ALA A 44 6.92 2.06 -11.83
N LEU A 45 5.87 2.50 -11.17
CA LEU A 45 5.64 2.23 -9.75
C LEU A 45 4.53 1.19 -9.57
N VAL A 46 4.75 0.23 -8.67
CA VAL A 46 3.75 -0.76 -8.27
C VAL A 46 3.68 -0.77 -6.75
N GLY A 47 2.53 -0.41 -6.21
CA GLY A 47 2.31 -0.37 -4.76
C GLY A 47 1.01 -1.04 -4.35
N ALA A 48 0.99 -1.65 -3.15
CA ALA A 48 -0.19 -2.24 -2.56
C ALA A 48 -0.47 -1.62 -1.20
N SER A 49 -1.74 -1.43 -0.86
CA SER A 49 -2.20 -0.84 0.40
C SER A 49 -1.44 0.47 0.69
N PHE A 50 -0.82 0.62 1.86
CA PHE A 50 -0.02 1.80 2.20
C PHE A 50 1.08 2.11 1.17
N GLY A 51 1.75 1.08 0.61
CA GLY A 51 2.69 1.26 -0.49
C GLY A 51 2.05 1.83 -1.77
N GLY A 52 0.78 1.55 -2.01
CA GLY A 52 -0.02 2.16 -3.07
C GLY A 52 -0.26 3.65 -2.83
N PHE A 53 -0.59 4.04 -1.59
CA PHE A 53 -0.71 5.44 -1.19
C PHE A 53 0.61 6.22 -1.42
N VAL A 54 1.74 5.65 -0.99
CA VAL A 54 3.07 6.25 -1.20
C VAL A 54 3.37 6.44 -2.71
N CYS A 55 2.99 5.47 -3.54
CA CYS A 55 3.14 5.58 -5.00
C CYS A 55 2.24 6.68 -5.59
N LEU A 56 1.00 6.82 -5.12
CA LEU A 56 0.08 7.89 -5.53
C LEU A 56 0.65 9.27 -5.18
N GLU A 57 1.13 9.42 -3.96
CA GLU A 57 1.73 10.67 -3.49
C GLU A 57 2.99 11.03 -4.31
N ALA A 58 3.87 10.07 -4.56
CA ALA A 58 5.06 10.27 -5.39
C ALA A 58 4.69 10.66 -6.82
N ALA A 59 3.69 10.01 -7.43
CA ALA A 59 3.23 10.30 -8.77
C ALA A 59 2.56 11.68 -8.90
N SER A 60 1.82 12.11 -7.88
CA SER A 60 1.22 13.45 -7.82
C SER A 60 2.29 14.54 -7.67
N ARG A 61 3.27 14.34 -6.78
CA ARG A 61 4.34 15.32 -6.52
C ARG A 61 5.36 15.42 -7.66
N ARG A 62 5.66 14.30 -8.32
CA ARG A 62 6.67 14.21 -9.38
C ARG A 62 6.16 13.44 -10.60
N PRO A 63 5.14 14.01 -11.30
CA PRO A 63 4.59 13.38 -12.51
C PRO A 63 5.62 13.22 -13.63
N ASP A 64 6.71 13.97 -13.59
CA ASP A 64 7.84 13.84 -14.52
C ASP A 64 8.69 12.57 -14.28
N LEU A 65 8.64 11.99 -13.09
CA LEU A 65 9.39 10.78 -12.70
C LEU A 65 8.57 9.49 -12.72
N VAL A 66 7.24 9.58 -12.90
CA VAL A 66 6.37 8.41 -12.90
C VAL A 66 5.65 8.30 -14.23
N GLY A 67 6.05 7.34 -15.05
CA GLY A 67 5.43 7.08 -16.37
C GLY A 67 4.28 6.10 -16.32
N GLU A 68 4.35 5.13 -15.43
CA GLU A 68 3.33 4.11 -15.21
C GLU A 68 3.10 3.90 -13.72
N LEU A 69 1.85 3.70 -13.34
CA LEU A 69 1.45 3.53 -11.96
C LEU A 69 0.46 2.36 -11.82
N VAL A 70 0.77 1.44 -10.95
CA VAL A 70 -0.15 0.37 -10.54
C VAL A 70 -0.37 0.46 -9.05
N VAL A 71 -1.61 0.64 -8.64
CA VAL A 71 -2.01 0.63 -7.24
C VAL A 71 -3.01 -0.49 -6.98
N LEU A 72 -2.72 -1.27 -5.94
CA LEU A 72 -3.52 -2.40 -5.49
C LEU A 72 -4.05 -2.06 -4.11
N ASP A 73 -5.37 -2.01 -3.95
CA ASP A 73 -6.05 -1.80 -2.66
C ASP A 73 -5.46 -0.61 -1.87
N ALA A 74 -5.19 0.50 -2.57
CA ALA A 74 -4.57 1.68 -1.97
C ALA A 74 -5.58 2.51 -1.18
N PRO A 75 -5.24 2.95 0.06
CA PRO A 75 -6.08 3.88 0.81
C PRO A 75 -5.98 5.32 0.30
N LEU A 76 -6.97 6.14 0.67
CA LEU A 76 -6.92 7.60 0.65
C LEU A 76 -7.28 8.11 2.04
N PHE A 77 -6.41 8.88 2.68
CA PHE A 77 -6.63 9.32 4.07
C PHE A 77 -7.70 10.40 4.22
N ASP A 78 -8.12 11.03 3.11
CA ASP A 78 -9.29 11.91 3.07
C ASP A 78 -10.62 11.16 2.80
N HIS A 79 -10.61 9.83 2.77
CA HIS A 79 -11.81 9.01 2.68
C HIS A 79 -12.60 9.00 4.00
N ALA A 80 -13.93 9.05 3.92
CA ALA A 80 -14.79 8.89 5.08
C ALA A 80 -14.93 7.40 5.41
N TRP A 81 -14.09 6.92 6.32
CA TRP A 81 -14.00 5.50 6.67
C TRP A 81 -15.29 4.95 7.28
N SER A 82 -15.60 3.72 6.99
CA SER A 82 -16.70 3.01 7.61
C SER A 82 -16.43 2.73 9.09
N SER A 83 -17.49 2.57 9.88
CA SER A 83 -17.38 2.21 11.29
C SER A 83 -16.74 0.83 11.53
N GLU A 84 -16.61 -0.01 10.51
CA GLU A 84 -15.87 -1.27 10.57
C GLU A 84 -14.37 -1.00 10.61
N ILE A 85 -13.87 -0.16 9.69
CA ILE A 85 -12.48 0.26 9.65
C ILE A 85 -12.09 1.08 10.89
N GLU A 86 -12.97 1.99 11.32
CA GLU A 86 -12.73 2.79 12.53
C GLU A 86 -12.55 1.90 13.76
N ARG A 87 -13.44 0.93 14.00
CA ARG A 87 -13.32 -0.01 15.12
C ARG A 87 -12.09 -0.91 15.02
N PHE A 88 -11.72 -1.30 13.79
CA PHE A 88 -10.50 -2.06 13.58
C PHE A 88 -9.28 -1.25 14.02
N ALA A 89 -9.18 0.01 13.57
CA ALA A 89 -8.06 0.90 13.87
C ALA A 89 -7.98 1.23 15.37
N GLU A 90 -9.12 1.54 16.01
CA GLU A 90 -9.21 1.79 17.46
C GLU A 90 -8.66 0.61 18.27
N HIS A 91 -9.05 -0.61 17.93
CA HIS A 91 -8.57 -1.78 18.66
C HIS A 91 -7.10 -2.11 18.39
N GLU A 92 -6.63 -1.91 17.17
CA GLU A 92 -5.20 -2.05 16.85
C GLU A 92 -4.36 -1.05 17.64
N GLU A 93 -4.79 0.23 17.70
CA GLU A 93 -4.13 1.27 18.49
C GLU A 93 -4.09 0.93 19.98
N GLU A 94 -5.20 0.45 20.56
CA GLU A 94 -5.24 0.00 21.96
C GLU A 94 -4.20 -1.10 22.26
N LEU A 95 -4.04 -2.07 21.37
CA LEU A 95 -3.05 -3.14 21.51
C LEU A 95 -1.61 -2.60 21.41
N LEU A 96 -1.38 -1.68 20.48
CA LEU A 96 -0.06 -1.05 20.29
C LEU A 96 0.34 -0.17 21.50
N GLU A 97 -0.58 0.60 22.06
CA GLU A 97 -0.34 1.38 23.27
C GLU A 97 0.00 0.50 24.49
N GLN A 98 -0.52 -0.73 24.54
CA GLN A 98 -0.21 -1.71 25.57
C GLN A 98 1.11 -2.46 25.31
N GLY A 99 1.74 -2.25 24.14
CA GLY A 99 2.94 -2.98 23.73
C GLY A 99 2.67 -4.42 23.28
N GLU A 100 1.41 -4.75 23.01
CA GLU A 100 0.96 -6.09 22.61
C GLU A 100 1.12 -6.31 21.08
N PHE A 101 2.34 -6.07 20.55
CA PHE A 101 2.63 -6.05 19.12
C PHE A 101 2.20 -7.33 18.40
N ARG A 102 2.41 -8.49 19.03
CA ARG A 102 1.99 -9.77 18.43
C ARG A 102 0.46 -9.87 18.33
N ALA A 103 -0.28 -9.42 19.35
CA ALA A 103 -1.73 -9.43 19.32
C ALA A 103 -2.28 -8.46 18.26
N ALA A 104 -1.71 -7.25 18.17
CA ALA A 104 -2.03 -6.28 17.12
C ALA A 104 -1.77 -6.85 15.72
N ALA A 105 -0.63 -7.51 15.51
CA ALA A 105 -0.27 -8.10 14.22
C ALA A 105 -1.20 -9.26 13.81
N LEU A 106 -1.63 -10.09 14.76
CA LEU A 106 -2.61 -11.16 14.50
C LEU A 106 -4.00 -10.60 14.21
N TRP A 107 -4.41 -9.54 14.91
CA TRP A 107 -5.65 -8.81 14.66
C TRP A 107 -5.64 -8.19 13.26
N ASN A 108 -4.55 -7.53 12.88
CA ASN A 108 -4.34 -6.97 11.56
C ASN A 108 -4.45 -8.04 10.46
N ALA A 109 -3.69 -9.13 10.58
CA ALA A 109 -3.70 -10.20 9.60
C ALA A 109 -5.08 -10.86 9.45
N GLU A 110 -5.81 -11.07 10.56
CA GLU A 110 -7.16 -11.64 10.54
C GLU A 110 -8.16 -10.72 9.86
N PHE A 111 -8.04 -9.41 10.04
CA PHE A 111 -8.95 -8.43 9.47
C PHE A 111 -8.78 -8.25 7.96
N TRP A 112 -7.52 -8.24 7.47
CA TRP A 112 -7.21 -7.92 6.08
C TRP A 112 -7.14 -9.11 5.14
N LEU A 113 -6.96 -10.34 5.67
CA LEU A 113 -6.83 -11.54 4.84
C LEU A 113 -8.17 -12.27 4.69
N GLU A 114 -8.54 -12.59 3.46
CA GLU A 114 -9.55 -13.60 3.17
C GLU A 114 -8.97 -15.01 3.25
N ASP A 115 -7.78 -15.23 2.70
CA ASP A 115 -7.07 -16.50 2.83
C ASP A 115 -6.24 -16.55 4.10
N GLN A 116 -6.84 -17.09 5.17
CA GLN A 116 -6.21 -17.21 6.49
C GLN A 116 -4.99 -18.15 6.53
N SER A 117 -4.69 -18.87 5.44
CA SER A 117 -3.46 -19.68 5.34
C SER A 117 -2.19 -18.81 5.38
N HIS A 118 -2.30 -17.53 5.05
CA HIS A 118 -1.22 -16.54 5.09
C HIS A 118 -1.12 -15.77 6.41
N ARG A 119 -2.05 -16.01 7.36
CA ARG A 119 -2.19 -15.21 8.59
C ARG A 119 -0.90 -15.11 9.39
N GLU A 120 -0.24 -16.22 9.63
CA GLU A 120 0.99 -16.26 10.44
C GLU A 120 2.12 -15.49 9.77
N PHE A 121 2.30 -15.67 8.45
CA PHE A 121 3.30 -14.97 7.68
C PHE A 121 3.08 -13.45 7.68
N VAL A 122 1.83 -13.00 7.50
CA VAL A 122 1.50 -11.55 7.53
C VAL A 122 1.66 -11.00 8.94
N ALA A 123 1.23 -11.75 9.97
CA ALA A 123 1.39 -11.34 11.36
C ALA A 123 2.87 -11.19 11.77
N GLU A 124 3.77 -12.11 11.35
CA GLU A 124 5.21 -11.97 11.61
C GLU A 124 5.80 -10.70 10.97
N MET A 125 5.39 -10.40 9.74
CA MET A 125 5.84 -9.18 9.05
C MET A 125 5.32 -7.91 9.74
N GLN A 126 4.07 -7.92 10.16
CA GLN A 126 3.42 -6.78 10.78
C GLN A 126 3.93 -6.53 12.21
N GLU A 127 4.13 -7.59 13.00
CA GLU A 127 4.75 -7.51 14.34
C GLU A 127 6.12 -6.84 14.26
N ARG A 128 6.94 -7.27 13.29
CA ARG A 128 8.25 -6.67 13.06
C ARG A 128 8.16 -5.18 12.69
N ALA A 129 7.16 -4.79 11.89
CA ALA A 129 6.95 -3.39 11.54
C ALA A 129 6.55 -2.57 12.78
N PHE A 130 5.63 -3.06 13.60
CA PHE A 130 5.21 -2.39 14.83
C PHE A 130 6.38 -2.20 15.82
N GLU A 131 7.22 -3.22 16.00
CA GLU A 131 8.44 -3.12 16.83
C GLU A 131 9.37 -2.00 16.33
N LEU A 132 9.66 -1.97 15.02
CA LEU A 132 10.55 -0.96 14.43
C LEU A 132 9.99 0.46 14.54
N GLN A 133 8.67 0.61 14.39
CA GLN A 133 8.00 1.90 14.48
C GLN A 133 7.93 2.39 15.93
N ALA A 134 7.68 1.49 16.89
CA ALA A 134 7.60 1.84 18.31
C ALA A 134 8.94 2.31 18.91
N GLU A 135 10.07 1.96 18.30
CA GLU A 135 11.40 2.39 18.73
C GLU A 135 11.75 3.83 18.28
N SER A 136 10.89 4.49 17.50
CA SER A 136 11.16 5.76 16.84
C SER A 136 10.32 6.91 17.42
N GLU A 137 10.96 8.06 17.59
CA GLU A 137 10.29 9.35 17.86
C GLU A 137 10.15 10.20 16.58
N ALA A 138 10.42 9.60 15.41
CA ALA A 138 10.29 10.31 14.15
C ALA A 138 8.83 10.40 13.70
N GLU A 139 8.47 11.54 13.15
CA GLU A 139 7.13 11.82 12.64
C GLU A 139 7.12 11.76 11.10
N GLU A 140 6.21 10.97 10.55
CA GLU A 140 5.96 11.03 9.11
C GLU A 140 5.29 12.35 8.75
N ALA A 141 5.78 13.00 7.69
CA ALA A 141 5.12 14.17 7.14
C ALA A 141 3.74 13.78 6.60
N GLN A 142 2.71 14.20 7.29
CA GLN A 142 1.32 13.88 6.93
C GLN A 142 0.94 14.54 5.61
N THR A 143 0.27 13.78 4.75
CA THR A 143 -0.36 14.28 3.53
C THR A 143 -1.87 14.11 3.67
N ASP A 144 -2.57 15.20 3.92
CA ASP A 144 -4.03 15.20 4.13
C ASP A 144 -4.80 14.83 2.86
N SER A 145 -4.27 15.21 1.69
CA SER A 145 -4.89 14.90 0.40
C SER A 145 -3.86 14.85 -0.73
N ILE A 146 -4.14 14.02 -1.74
CA ILE A 146 -3.34 13.89 -2.96
C ILE A 146 -4.08 14.57 -4.10
N ASP A 147 -3.40 15.41 -4.87
CA ASP A 147 -3.95 15.94 -6.13
C ASP A 147 -3.94 14.83 -7.20
N LEU A 148 -5.02 14.05 -7.26
CA LEU A 148 -5.17 12.94 -8.20
C LEU A 148 -5.17 13.41 -9.66
N GLY A 149 -5.65 14.64 -9.91
CA GLY A 149 -5.67 15.25 -11.25
C GLY A 149 -4.28 15.61 -11.78
N ALA A 150 -3.27 15.76 -10.89
CA ALA A 150 -1.89 16.02 -11.27
C ALA A 150 -1.14 14.75 -11.71
N ILE A 151 -1.67 13.55 -11.48
CA ILE A 151 -1.05 12.28 -11.86
C ILE A 151 -1.13 12.11 -13.38
N GLY A 152 0.01 12.28 -14.06
CA GLY A 152 0.13 12.13 -15.52
C GLY A 152 0.49 10.70 -15.97
N ALA A 153 0.78 9.82 -15.04
CA ALA A 153 1.18 8.44 -15.32
C ALA A 153 0.03 7.61 -15.92
N ARG A 154 0.33 6.71 -16.84
CA ARG A 154 -0.61 5.65 -17.25
C ARG A 154 -0.92 4.79 -16.03
N THR A 155 -2.16 4.80 -15.55
CA THR A 155 -2.52 4.26 -14.23
C THR A 155 -3.46 3.06 -14.32
N LEU A 156 -3.12 2.01 -13.56
CA LEU A 156 -3.99 0.88 -13.24
C LEU A 156 -4.34 0.94 -11.75
N VAL A 157 -5.62 1.04 -11.46
CA VAL A 157 -6.19 0.90 -10.13
C VAL A 157 -6.83 -0.47 -10.04
N ALA A 158 -6.40 -1.30 -9.11
CA ALA A 158 -7.00 -2.61 -8.89
C ALA A 158 -7.39 -2.80 -7.43
N VAL A 159 -8.47 -3.54 -7.21
CA VAL A 159 -9.01 -3.87 -5.89
C VAL A 159 -9.37 -5.35 -5.84
N GLY A 160 -9.15 -6.01 -4.71
CA GLY A 160 -9.62 -7.37 -4.49
C GLY A 160 -11.15 -7.43 -4.45
N GLU A 161 -11.75 -8.44 -5.06
CA GLU A 161 -13.22 -8.62 -5.09
C GLU A 161 -13.83 -8.67 -3.69
N LEU A 162 -13.11 -9.28 -2.76
CA LEU A 162 -13.54 -9.53 -1.39
C LEU A 162 -12.99 -8.51 -0.38
N ASP A 163 -12.32 -7.45 -0.86
CA ASP A 163 -11.84 -6.38 0.01
C ASP A 163 -12.99 -5.57 0.61
N LYS A 164 -12.69 -4.79 1.64
CA LYS A 164 -13.69 -3.97 2.34
C LYS A 164 -14.34 -2.97 1.39
N PRO A 165 -15.64 -2.66 1.59
CA PRO A 165 -16.38 -1.72 0.73
C PRO A 165 -15.71 -0.35 0.57
N ASP A 166 -14.97 0.11 1.58
CA ASP A 166 -14.21 1.36 1.57
C ASP A 166 -13.17 1.36 0.43
N PHE A 167 -12.43 0.27 0.25
CA PHE A 167 -11.42 0.16 -0.81
C PHE A 167 -12.02 0.09 -2.21
N HIS A 168 -13.20 -0.50 -2.37
CA HIS A 168 -13.94 -0.42 -3.63
C HIS A 168 -14.34 1.02 -3.97
N GLN A 169 -14.85 1.78 -3.00
CA GLN A 169 -15.21 3.19 -3.18
C GLN A 169 -13.97 4.04 -3.51
N ILE A 170 -12.86 3.80 -2.81
CA ILE A 170 -11.58 4.46 -3.09
C ILE A 170 -11.09 4.12 -4.49
N ALA A 171 -11.12 2.85 -4.90
CA ALA A 171 -10.70 2.43 -6.24
C ALA A 171 -11.54 3.07 -7.34
N GLU A 172 -12.87 3.17 -7.16
CA GLU A 172 -13.76 3.88 -8.07
C GLU A 172 -13.41 5.38 -8.15
N ARG A 173 -13.15 6.02 -7.01
CA ARG A 173 -12.73 7.43 -6.94
C ARG A 173 -11.39 7.64 -7.63
N LEU A 174 -10.38 6.82 -7.35
CA LEU A 174 -9.07 6.89 -8.01
C LEU A 174 -9.21 6.76 -9.54
N ALA A 175 -10.03 5.82 -9.99
CA ALA A 175 -10.25 5.62 -11.43
C ALA A 175 -11.01 6.79 -12.09
N ALA A 176 -11.84 7.48 -11.35
CA ALA A 176 -12.60 8.64 -11.85
C ALA A 176 -11.78 9.93 -11.85
N GLU A 177 -10.93 10.15 -10.84
CA GLU A 177 -10.19 11.39 -10.65
C GLU A 177 -8.79 11.40 -11.30
N ILE A 178 -8.15 10.23 -11.46
CA ILE A 178 -6.85 10.14 -12.17
C ILE A 178 -7.10 10.09 -13.68
N PRO A 179 -6.55 11.03 -14.46
CA PRO A 179 -6.78 11.10 -15.90
C PRO A 179 -6.38 9.82 -16.64
N GLY A 180 -7.34 9.17 -17.31
CA GLY A 180 -7.09 7.98 -18.12
C GLY A 180 -6.80 6.70 -17.33
N ALA A 181 -7.05 6.68 -16.03
CA ALA A 181 -6.88 5.49 -15.21
C ALA A 181 -7.80 4.35 -15.63
N THR A 182 -7.32 3.13 -15.48
CA THR A 182 -8.07 1.89 -15.73
C THR A 182 -8.37 1.22 -14.40
N HIS A 183 -9.63 0.87 -14.14
CA HIS A 183 -10.03 0.11 -12.96
C HIS A 183 -10.17 -1.38 -13.26
N ARG A 184 -9.74 -2.24 -12.34
CA ARG A 184 -9.90 -3.71 -12.38
C ARG A 184 -10.24 -4.26 -11.00
N VAL A 185 -11.06 -5.31 -10.99
CA VAL A 185 -11.33 -6.13 -9.79
C VAL A 185 -10.57 -7.45 -9.95
N ILE A 186 -9.88 -7.88 -8.89
CA ILE A 186 -9.15 -9.15 -8.86
C ILE A 186 -10.03 -10.19 -8.17
N GLU A 187 -10.54 -11.12 -8.97
CA GLU A 187 -11.52 -12.13 -8.55
C GLU A 187 -10.99 -13.00 -7.40
N GLY A 188 -11.80 -13.15 -6.36
CA GLY A 188 -11.52 -13.98 -5.18
C GLY A 188 -10.33 -13.53 -4.32
N ALA A 189 -9.83 -12.30 -4.48
CA ALA A 189 -8.82 -11.70 -3.61
C ALA A 189 -9.47 -10.79 -2.57
N GLY A 190 -8.92 -10.76 -1.35
CA GLY A 190 -9.17 -9.73 -0.35
C GLY A 190 -8.20 -8.56 -0.50
N HIS A 191 -7.83 -7.95 0.64
CA HIS A 191 -6.98 -6.75 0.69
C HIS A 191 -5.52 -6.95 0.23
N LEU A 192 -5.04 -8.19 0.20
CA LEU A 192 -3.66 -8.51 -0.18
C LEU A 192 -3.60 -9.37 -1.47
N PRO A 193 -4.10 -8.87 -2.62
CA PRO A 193 -4.21 -9.68 -3.84
C PRO A 193 -2.85 -10.17 -4.35
N ALA A 194 -1.79 -9.43 -4.11
CA ALA A 194 -0.42 -9.85 -4.45
C ALA A 194 0.04 -11.09 -3.68
N LEU A 195 -0.62 -11.45 -2.59
CA LEU A 195 -0.38 -12.65 -1.80
C LEU A 195 -1.44 -13.72 -2.05
N GLU A 196 -2.72 -13.35 -1.98
CA GLU A 196 -3.86 -14.26 -2.04
C GLU A 196 -4.15 -14.79 -3.44
N ARG A 197 -3.93 -13.97 -4.48
CA ARG A 197 -4.09 -14.29 -5.91
C ARG A 197 -2.85 -13.94 -6.72
N GLN A 198 -1.69 -14.36 -6.22
CA GLN A 198 -0.37 -13.95 -6.70
C GLN A 198 -0.19 -14.08 -8.22
N GLN A 199 -0.53 -15.22 -8.79
CA GLN A 199 -0.35 -15.46 -10.25
C GLN A 199 -1.25 -14.59 -11.12
N GLU A 200 -2.47 -14.33 -10.65
CA GLU A 200 -3.46 -13.54 -11.36
C GLU A 200 -3.10 -12.06 -11.29
N THR A 201 -2.77 -11.59 -10.10
CA THR A 201 -2.30 -10.22 -9.85
C THR A 201 -1.01 -9.95 -10.64
N ALA A 202 -0.05 -10.87 -10.63
CA ALA A 202 1.19 -10.75 -11.42
C ALA A 202 0.93 -10.69 -12.91
N ARG A 203 -0.03 -11.50 -13.45
CA ARG A 203 -0.43 -11.43 -14.86
C ARG A 203 -1.06 -10.08 -15.22
N LEU A 204 -1.93 -9.57 -14.34
CA LEU A 204 -2.57 -8.27 -14.53
C LEU A 204 -1.53 -7.15 -14.59
N VAL A 205 -0.61 -7.12 -13.61
CA VAL A 205 0.46 -6.11 -13.53
C VAL A 205 1.39 -6.19 -14.75
N ARG A 206 1.90 -7.39 -15.10
CA ARG A 206 2.76 -7.57 -16.28
C ARG A 206 2.06 -7.19 -17.57
N GLY A 207 0.80 -7.59 -17.73
CA GLY A 207 0.00 -7.23 -18.91
C GLY A 207 -0.19 -5.71 -19.05
N PHE A 208 -0.37 -5.01 -17.95
CA PHE A 208 -0.44 -3.56 -17.94
C PHE A 208 0.91 -2.91 -18.26
N LEU A 209 2.00 -3.37 -17.65
CA LEU A 209 3.35 -2.82 -17.88
C LEU A 209 3.99 -3.30 -19.22
N HIS A 210 3.34 -4.17 -19.98
CA HIS A 210 3.84 -4.73 -21.25
C HIS A 210 5.18 -5.48 -21.13
N ILE A 211 5.37 -6.23 -20.05
CA ILE A 211 6.59 -7.00 -19.73
C ILE A 211 6.28 -8.47 -19.44
#